data_ec2859b2e9d7624bb30cf89e4152942d
#
_entry.id   ec2859b2e9d7624bb30cf89e4152942d
#
_cell.length_a   1.000
_cell.length_b   1.000
_cell.length_c   1.000
_cell.angle_alpha   90.00
_cell.angle_beta   90.00
_cell.angle_gamma   90.00
#
_symmetry.space_group_name_H-M   'P 1'
#
loop_
_entity.id
_entity.type
_entity.pdbx_description
1 polymer ?
#
loop_
_entity_poly.entity_id
_entity_poly.type
_entity_poly.pdbx_seq_one_letter_code
_entity_poly.pdbx_strand_id
1 'polypeptide(L)'
;MNVRVWTPDQVPGLNASHLEVLLRNDGNTSSCWSAVTLVVAGKTLVIMNSSHPPGRQASDLTHELSHRILKHSTHEMNVSAEGIMLLSAYDKKQEDEADWLSSCLLLPRDALVSIGRKGMPLEQAAIAYGVSMRMLKYRIAMTGVSRQYSYA
;
A
#
# COMPACT_ATOMS: atom_id res chain seq x y z
N MET A 1 12.89 -8.07 -10.74
CA MET A 1 12.65 -6.68 -10.28
C MET A 1 13.57 -6.44 -9.09
N ASN A 2 14.42 -5.41 -9.09
CA ASN A 2 15.32 -5.13 -7.96
C ASN A 2 14.70 -4.00 -7.13
N VAL A 3 13.93 -4.37 -6.09
CA VAL A 3 13.25 -3.44 -5.20
C VAL A 3 13.80 -3.64 -3.79
N ARG A 4 14.18 -2.55 -3.13
CA ARG A 4 14.49 -2.52 -1.71
C ARG A 4 13.34 -1.84 -0.97
N VAL A 5 13.04 -2.33 0.22
CA VAL A 5 12.03 -1.75 1.09
C VAL A 5 12.74 -1.29 2.36
N TRP A 6 12.54 -0.04 2.71
CA TRP A 6 13.08 0.59 3.93
C TRP A 6 11.95 1.17 4.78
N THR A 7 12.26 1.35 6.04
CA THR A 7 11.50 2.18 6.97
C THR A 7 12.26 3.50 7.21
N PRO A 8 11.63 4.56 7.70
CA PRO A 8 12.28 5.87 7.88
C PRO A 8 13.56 5.84 8.73
N ASP A 9 13.63 4.96 9.73
CA ASP A 9 14.82 4.78 10.57
C ASP A 9 16.04 4.24 9.82
N GLN A 10 15.84 3.65 8.65
CA GLN A 10 16.92 3.15 7.78
C GLN A 10 17.41 4.21 6.79
N VAL A 11 16.75 5.37 6.73
CA VAL A 11 17.12 6.45 5.80
C VAL A 11 18.27 7.27 6.38
N PRO A 12 19.46 7.32 5.72
CA PRO A 12 20.58 8.09 6.21
C PRO A 12 20.23 9.59 6.35
N GLY A 13 20.66 10.21 7.43
CA GLY A 13 20.45 11.64 7.69
C GLY A 13 19.15 12.00 8.40
N LEU A 14 18.22 11.05 8.59
CA LEU A 14 17.08 11.27 9.47
C LEU A 14 17.52 11.08 10.93
N ASN A 15 17.12 12.02 11.80
CA ASN A 15 17.35 11.96 13.24
C ASN A 15 16.04 11.69 14.01
N ALA A 16 16.11 11.55 15.31
CA ALA A 16 14.96 11.22 16.16
C ALA A 16 13.79 12.22 16.01
N SER A 17 14.08 13.52 15.89
CA SER A 17 13.02 14.54 15.71
C SER A 17 12.34 14.44 14.36
N HIS A 18 13.07 14.09 13.30
CA HIS A 18 12.49 13.82 11.98
C HIS A 18 11.59 12.57 12.03
N LEU A 19 12.02 11.50 12.71
CA LEU A 19 11.24 10.28 12.85
C LEU A 19 9.96 10.50 13.65
N GLU A 20 10.00 11.29 14.70
CA GLU A 20 8.82 11.67 15.48
C GLU A 20 7.75 12.33 14.61
N VAL A 21 8.14 13.26 13.73
CA VAL A 21 7.23 13.92 12.80
C VAL A 21 6.68 12.94 11.74
N LEU A 22 7.58 12.17 11.12
CA LEU A 22 7.21 11.26 10.02
C LEU A 22 6.32 10.10 10.48
N LEU A 23 6.56 9.57 11.67
CA LEU A 23 5.87 8.41 12.22
C LEU A 23 4.77 8.79 13.22
N ARG A 24 4.40 10.06 13.28
CA ARG A 24 3.40 10.55 14.23
C ARG A 24 2.11 9.75 14.10
N ASN A 25 1.70 9.16 15.21
CA ASN A 25 0.45 8.43 15.34
C ASN A 25 -0.09 8.69 16.75
N ASP A 26 -0.77 9.83 16.92
CA ASP A 26 -1.31 10.29 18.20
C ASP A 26 -2.75 9.81 18.48
N GLY A 27 -3.24 8.84 17.70
CA GLY A 27 -4.57 8.26 17.84
C GLY A 27 -5.70 9.12 17.22
N ASN A 28 -5.48 10.41 17.02
CA ASN A 28 -6.43 11.34 16.41
C ASN A 28 -6.06 11.68 14.96
N THR A 29 -4.79 11.67 14.64
CA THR A 29 -4.28 11.92 13.29
C THR A 29 -3.33 10.81 12.90
N SER A 30 -3.71 10.00 11.93
CA SER A 30 -2.75 9.11 11.28
C SER A 30 -1.83 9.94 10.40
N SER A 31 -0.55 9.53 10.30
CA SER A 31 0.41 10.13 9.38
C SER A 31 -0.19 10.28 7.97
N CYS A 32 0.06 11.44 7.35
CA CYS A 32 -0.52 11.80 6.04
C CYS A 32 0.08 11.04 4.86
N TRP A 33 1.17 10.29 5.08
CA TRP A 33 1.84 9.53 4.02
C TRP A 33 1.85 8.04 4.31
N SER A 34 1.86 7.23 3.26
CA SER A 34 1.85 5.77 3.35
C SER A 34 3.17 5.16 2.91
N ALA A 35 3.62 5.48 1.72
CA ALA A 35 4.90 5.06 1.17
C ALA A 35 5.41 6.09 0.17
N VAL A 36 6.71 6.03 -0.13
CA VAL A 36 7.37 6.83 -1.17
C VAL A 36 8.25 5.89 -1.99
N THR A 37 8.06 5.89 -3.30
CA THR A 37 8.89 5.11 -4.22
C THR A 37 9.89 6.01 -4.93
N LEU A 38 11.16 5.67 -4.79
CA LEU A 38 12.29 6.32 -5.45
C LEU A 38 12.90 5.39 -6.48
N VAL A 39 13.20 5.92 -7.67
CA VAL A 39 13.92 5.17 -8.71
C VAL A 39 15.21 5.90 -9.04
N VAL A 40 16.34 5.26 -8.71
CA VAL A 40 17.67 5.82 -8.93
C VAL A 40 18.52 4.78 -9.66
N ALA A 41 19.06 5.15 -10.83
CA ALA A 41 19.93 4.29 -11.65
C ALA A 41 19.33 2.88 -11.87
N GLY A 42 18.04 2.79 -12.16
CA GLY A 42 17.33 1.53 -12.42
C GLY A 42 17.03 0.67 -11.20
N LYS A 43 17.40 1.13 -9.99
CA LYS A 43 17.07 0.49 -8.72
C LYS A 43 15.87 1.18 -8.11
N THR A 44 14.97 0.40 -7.54
CA THR A 44 13.77 0.93 -6.85
C THR A 44 13.96 0.81 -5.35
N LEU A 45 13.69 1.88 -4.64
CA LEU A 45 13.61 1.94 -3.19
C LEU A 45 12.20 2.38 -2.81
N VAL A 46 11.51 1.58 -2.01
CA VAL A 46 10.24 1.94 -1.39
C VAL A 46 10.51 2.24 0.08
N ILE A 47 10.17 3.44 0.53
CA ILE A 47 10.22 3.82 1.94
C ILE A 47 8.79 3.77 2.47
N MET A 48 8.56 2.92 3.46
CA MET A 48 7.23 2.68 4.01
C MET A 48 7.04 3.33 5.37
N ASN A 49 5.87 3.86 5.60
CA ASN A 49 5.48 4.33 6.93
C ASN A 49 5.23 3.16 7.88
N SER A 50 6.18 2.91 8.77
CA SER A 50 6.12 1.81 9.74
C SER A 50 5.16 2.06 10.91
N SER A 51 4.58 3.27 11.06
CA SER A 51 3.60 3.56 12.10
C SER A 51 2.19 3.02 11.77
N HIS A 52 1.93 2.64 10.52
CA HIS A 52 0.65 2.09 10.11
C HIS A 52 0.48 0.63 10.58
N PRO A 53 -0.78 0.17 10.80
CA PRO A 53 -1.05 -1.25 11.09
C PRO A 53 -0.53 -2.17 9.97
N PRO A 54 -0.12 -3.42 10.27
CA PRO A 54 0.47 -4.34 9.30
C PRO A 54 -0.34 -4.55 8.03
N GLY A 55 -1.67 -4.68 8.13
CA GLY A 55 -2.54 -4.84 6.96
C GLY A 55 -2.59 -3.61 6.06
N ARG A 56 -2.35 -2.39 6.61
CA ARG A 56 -2.20 -1.18 5.81
C ARG A 56 -0.83 -1.13 5.16
N GLN A 57 0.22 -1.45 5.90
CA GLN A 57 1.58 -1.54 5.34
C GLN A 57 1.65 -2.52 4.17
N ALA A 58 0.99 -3.68 4.27
CA ALA A 58 0.91 -4.65 3.17
C ALA A 58 0.19 -4.06 1.95
N SER A 59 -0.91 -3.33 2.15
CA SER A 59 -1.63 -2.66 1.07
C SER A 59 -0.79 -1.57 0.41
N ASP A 60 -0.16 -0.71 1.21
CA ASP A 60 0.66 0.40 0.74
C ASP A 60 1.87 -0.13 -0.07
N LEU A 61 2.58 -1.14 0.44
CA LEU A 61 3.70 -1.76 -0.28
C LEU A 61 3.25 -2.40 -1.61
N THR A 62 2.16 -3.16 -1.57
CA THR A 62 1.69 -3.86 -2.78
C THR A 62 1.18 -2.88 -3.83
N HIS A 63 0.62 -1.74 -3.42
CA HIS A 63 0.25 -0.64 -4.31
C HIS A 63 1.48 -0.08 -5.05
N GLU A 64 2.54 0.27 -4.33
CA GLU A 64 3.81 0.74 -4.92
C GLU A 64 4.43 -0.30 -5.86
N LEU A 65 4.40 -1.57 -5.46
CA LEU A 65 4.87 -2.67 -6.32
C LEU A 65 4.01 -2.82 -7.58
N SER A 66 2.72 -2.55 -7.51
CA SER A 66 1.80 -2.61 -8.65
C SER A 66 2.13 -1.56 -9.69
N HIS A 67 2.46 -0.33 -9.30
CA HIS A 67 2.98 0.69 -10.22
C HIS A 67 4.21 0.19 -10.98
N ARG A 68 5.12 -0.50 -10.27
CA ARG A 68 6.34 -1.05 -10.88
C ARG A 68 6.08 -2.23 -11.82
N ILE A 69 5.14 -3.11 -11.46
CA ILE A 69 4.74 -4.26 -12.29
C ILE A 69 4.08 -3.79 -13.58
N LEU A 70 3.17 -2.82 -13.48
CA LEU A 70 2.43 -2.24 -14.60
C LEU A 70 3.28 -1.28 -15.44
N LYS A 71 4.50 -0.98 -14.99
CA LYS A 71 5.42 -0.02 -15.65
C LYS A 71 4.81 1.37 -15.78
N HIS A 72 4.03 1.78 -14.79
CA HIS A 72 3.52 3.13 -14.73
C HIS A 72 4.67 4.14 -14.76
N SER A 73 4.41 5.30 -15.36
CA SER A 73 5.38 6.38 -15.33
C SER A 73 5.62 6.77 -13.88
N THR A 74 6.89 6.70 -13.45
CA THR A 74 7.24 7.23 -12.12
C THR A 74 7.01 8.72 -12.13
N HIS A 75 6.40 9.23 -11.07
CA HIS A 75 6.33 10.67 -10.88
C HIS A 75 7.76 11.20 -10.85
N GLU A 76 8.11 12.03 -11.82
CA GLU A 76 9.40 12.72 -11.80
C GLU A 76 9.39 13.69 -10.62
N MET A 77 10.28 13.47 -9.68
CA MET A 77 10.51 14.42 -8.61
C MET A 77 11.28 15.60 -9.20
N ASN A 78 10.55 16.63 -9.57
CA ASN A 78 11.16 17.90 -9.94
C ASN A 78 11.45 18.67 -8.65
N VAL A 79 12.73 18.87 -8.39
CA VAL A 79 13.17 19.76 -7.30
C VAL A 79 13.31 21.15 -7.92
N SER A 80 12.54 22.12 -7.43
CA SER A 80 12.69 23.49 -7.84
C SER A 80 14.04 24.07 -7.39
N ALA A 81 14.46 25.20 -7.96
CA ALA A 81 15.69 25.87 -7.57
C ALA A 81 15.71 26.25 -6.06
N GLU A 82 14.54 26.39 -5.44
CA GLU A 82 14.34 26.68 -4.02
C GLU A 82 14.30 25.42 -3.16
N GLY A 83 14.53 24.22 -3.73
CA GLY A 83 14.52 22.95 -3.01
C GLY A 83 13.11 22.40 -2.70
N ILE A 84 12.07 22.95 -3.32
CA ILE A 84 10.68 22.46 -3.17
C ILE A 84 10.51 21.23 -4.06
N MET A 85 10.12 20.11 -3.46
CA MET A 85 9.76 18.90 -4.19
C MET A 85 8.36 19.07 -4.76
N LEU A 86 8.28 19.13 -6.09
CA LEU A 86 7.00 19.08 -6.81
C LEU A 86 6.76 17.64 -7.25
N LEU A 87 5.73 17.03 -6.69
CA LEU A 87 5.21 15.76 -7.18
C LEU A 87 4.52 16.03 -8.51
N SER A 88 4.91 15.32 -9.57
CA SER A 88 4.26 15.42 -10.87
C SER A 88 2.83 14.86 -10.82
N ALA A 89 2.05 15.23 -11.85
CA ALA A 89 0.62 15.06 -11.90
C ALA A 89 0.12 13.65 -11.51
N TYR A 90 -0.84 13.61 -10.59
CA TYR A 90 -1.65 12.45 -10.26
C TYR A 90 -2.38 11.94 -11.52
N ASP A 91 -2.07 10.72 -11.94
CA ASP A 91 -2.77 10.04 -13.01
C ASP A 91 -3.77 9.04 -12.41
N LYS A 92 -5.03 9.47 -12.37
CA LYS A 92 -6.12 8.66 -11.80
C LYS A 92 -6.20 7.26 -12.39
N LYS A 93 -5.93 7.11 -13.69
CA LYS A 93 -6.00 5.79 -14.35
C LYS A 93 -4.91 4.86 -13.82
N GLN A 94 -3.69 5.36 -13.69
CA GLN A 94 -2.58 4.57 -13.14
C GLN A 94 -2.84 4.19 -11.68
N GLU A 95 -3.42 5.08 -10.89
CA GLU A 95 -3.79 4.79 -9.51
C GLU A 95 -4.88 3.71 -9.42
N ASP A 96 -5.95 3.84 -10.23
CA ASP A 96 -7.03 2.85 -10.28
C ASP A 96 -6.49 1.45 -10.71
N GLU A 97 -5.55 1.40 -11.65
CA GLU A 97 -4.89 0.16 -12.10
C GLU A 97 -3.99 -0.43 -10.99
N ALA A 98 -3.25 0.41 -10.27
CA ALA A 98 -2.41 -0.03 -9.15
C ALA A 98 -3.25 -0.55 -7.98
N ASP A 99 -4.32 0.14 -7.62
CA ASP A 99 -5.29 -0.31 -6.61
C ASP A 99 -5.93 -1.66 -6.98
N TRP A 100 -6.32 -1.79 -8.24
CA TRP A 100 -6.87 -3.04 -8.73
C TRP A 100 -5.86 -4.18 -8.62
N LEU A 101 -4.66 -4.02 -9.15
CA LEU A 101 -3.64 -5.07 -9.14
C LEU A 101 -3.20 -5.41 -7.72
N SER A 102 -2.92 -4.41 -6.89
CA SER A 102 -2.49 -4.62 -5.50
C SER A 102 -3.51 -5.43 -4.71
N SER A 103 -4.78 -5.08 -4.87
CA SER A 103 -5.87 -5.80 -4.21
C SER A 103 -6.03 -7.24 -4.72
N CYS A 104 -5.78 -7.49 -6.01
CA CYS A 104 -5.79 -8.84 -6.58
C CYS A 104 -4.63 -9.70 -6.07
N LEU A 105 -3.44 -9.11 -5.89
CA LEU A 105 -2.26 -9.79 -5.38
C LEU A 105 -2.43 -10.19 -3.90
N LEU A 106 -2.99 -9.30 -3.09
CA LEU A 106 -3.22 -9.55 -1.66
C LEU A 106 -4.36 -10.53 -1.41
N LEU A 107 -5.46 -10.39 -2.15
CA LEU A 107 -6.68 -11.20 -2.01
C LEU A 107 -7.19 -11.65 -3.38
N PRO A 108 -6.57 -12.67 -3.99
CA PRO A 108 -7.07 -13.26 -5.22
C PRO A 108 -8.47 -13.86 -4.99
N ARG A 109 -9.24 -13.96 -6.08
CA ARG A 109 -10.63 -14.44 -6.01
C ARG A 109 -10.75 -15.81 -5.32
N ASP A 110 -9.78 -16.69 -5.53
CA ASP A 110 -9.80 -18.04 -4.94
C ASP A 110 -9.64 -18.00 -3.41
N ALA A 111 -8.88 -17.04 -2.88
CA ALA A 111 -8.81 -16.81 -1.43
C ALA A 111 -10.19 -16.42 -0.87
N LEU A 112 -10.90 -15.52 -1.54
CA LEU A 112 -12.25 -15.11 -1.13
C LEU A 112 -13.24 -16.28 -1.20
N VAL A 113 -13.22 -17.07 -2.27
CA VAL A 113 -14.01 -18.29 -2.38
C VAL A 113 -13.71 -19.25 -1.23
N SER A 114 -12.44 -19.43 -0.88
CA SER A 114 -12.03 -20.28 0.26
C SER A 114 -12.57 -19.76 1.60
N ILE A 115 -12.50 -18.44 1.83
CA ILE A 115 -13.08 -17.80 3.03
C ILE A 115 -14.59 -18.09 3.11
N GLY A 116 -15.33 -17.83 2.03
CA GLY A 116 -16.77 -18.06 1.98
C GLY A 116 -17.18 -19.53 2.15
N ARG A 117 -16.47 -20.46 1.50
CA ARG A 117 -16.71 -21.90 1.65
C ARG A 117 -16.50 -22.42 3.07
N LYS A 118 -15.51 -21.84 3.77
CA LYS A 118 -15.20 -22.22 5.16
C LYS A 118 -16.10 -21.51 6.18
N GLY A 119 -16.93 -20.57 5.75
CA GLY A 119 -17.70 -19.73 6.66
C GLY A 119 -16.80 -18.96 7.65
N MET A 120 -15.60 -18.56 7.21
CA MET A 120 -14.63 -17.90 8.08
C MET A 120 -15.10 -16.48 8.41
N PRO A 121 -15.18 -16.08 9.70
CA PRO A 121 -15.49 -14.72 10.08
C PRO A 121 -14.52 -13.71 9.44
N LEU A 122 -15.03 -12.56 9.00
CA LEU A 122 -14.22 -11.58 8.26
C LEU A 122 -13.02 -11.08 9.05
N GLU A 123 -13.15 -10.91 10.36
CA GLU A 123 -12.04 -10.50 11.24
C GLU A 123 -10.91 -11.54 11.24
N GLN A 124 -11.27 -12.80 11.34
CA GLN A 124 -10.28 -13.90 11.27
C GLN A 124 -9.64 -13.98 9.89
N ALA A 125 -10.43 -13.78 8.83
CA ALA A 125 -9.91 -13.78 7.47
C ALA A 125 -8.94 -12.62 7.26
N ALA A 126 -9.26 -11.41 7.72
CA ALA A 126 -8.38 -10.25 7.62
C ALA A 126 -7.03 -10.52 8.31
N ILE A 127 -7.04 -11.10 9.51
CA ILE A 127 -5.83 -11.47 10.25
C ILE A 127 -5.06 -12.56 9.49
N ALA A 128 -5.73 -13.62 9.07
CA ALA A 128 -5.10 -14.77 8.41
C ALA A 128 -4.42 -14.41 7.09
N TYR A 129 -4.99 -13.45 6.35
CA TYR A 129 -4.43 -12.97 5.08
C TYR A 129 -3.57 -11.72 5.22
N GLY A 130 -3.41 -11.19 6.43
CA GLY A 130 -2.58 -10.00 6.71
C GLY A 130 -3.07 -8.73 6.01
N VAL A 131 -4.38 -8.57 5.84
CA VAL A 131 -5.00 -7.44 5.16
C VAL A 131 -5.91 -6.64 6.09
N SER A 132 -6.22 -5.40 5.73
CA SER A 132 -7.21 -4.63 6.46
C SER A 132 -8.64 -5.12 6.19
N MET A 133 -9.54 -4.94 7.14
CA MET A 133 -10.98 -5.18 6.95
C MET A 133 -11.54 -4.39 5.76
N ARG A 134 -11.05 -3.16 5.54
CA ARG A 134 -11.43 -2.34 4.39
C ARG A 134 -11.07 -3.03 3.07
N MET A 135 -9.84 -3.53 2.95
CA MET A 135 -9.36 -4.25 1.76
C MET A 135 -10.18 -5.52 1.53
N LEU A 136 -10.42 -6.30 2.57
CA LEU A 136 -11.21 -7.56 2.46
C LEU A 136 -12.63 -7.26 1.96
N LYS A 137 -13.34 -6.30 2.56
CA LYS A 137 -14.69 -5.90 2.14
C LYS A 137 -14.71 -5.35 0.71
N TYR A 138 -13.73 -4.53 0.35
CA TYR A 138 -13.57 -4.02 -1.01
C TYR A 138 -13.44 -5.17 -2.02
N ARG A 139 -12.57 -6.14 -1.76
CA ARG A 139 -12.36 -7.28 -2.66
C ARG A 139 -13.61 -8.17 -2.78
N ILE A 140 -14.32 -8.43 -1.69
CA ILE A 140 -15.58 -9.18 -1.71
C ILE A 140 -16.60 -8.48 -2.63
N ALA A 141 -16.75 -7.16 -2.49
CA ALA A 141 -17.66 -6.37 -3.32
C ALA A 141 -17.25 -6.39 -4.80
N MET A 142 -15.97 -6.14 -5.10
CA MET A 142 -15.48 -6.03 -6.47
C MET A 142 -15.51 -7.35 -7.25
N THR A 143 -15.33 -8.49 -6.57
CA THR A 143 -15.34 -9.81 -7.21
C THR A 143 -16.72 -10.41 -7.34
N GLY A 144 -17.72 -9.85 -6.66
CA GLY A 144 -19.08 -10.38 -6.63
C GLY A 144 -19.23 -11.76 -5.97
N VAL A 145 -18.22 -12.21 -5.21
CA VAL A 145 -18.28 -13.51 -4.51
C VAL A 145 -19.36 -13.57 -3.44
N SER A 146 -19.80 -12.43 -2.92
CA SER A 146 -20.92 -12.32 -1.99
C SER A 146 -22.25 -12.82 -2.57
N ARG A 147 -22.36 -12.93 -3.89
CA ARG A 147 -23.54 -13.55 -4.55
C ARG A 147 -23.54 -15.07 -4.45
N GLN A 148 -22.40 -15.69 -4.15
CA GLN A 148 -22.21 -17.13 -4.07
C GLN A 148 -22.09 -17.63 -2.63
N TYR A 149 -21.57 -16.80 -1.74
CA TYR A 149 -21.27 -17.15 -0.35
C TYR A 149 -21.70 -16.01 0.59
N SER A 150 -22.24 -16.40 1.74
CA SER A 150 -22.46 -15.45 2.85
C SER A 150 -21.13 -15.20 3.57
N TYR A 151 -20.84 -13.92 3.87
CA TYR A 151 -19.69 -13.51 4.63
C TYR A 151 -20.19 -12.83 5.91
N ALA A 152 -19.87 -13.41 7.06
CA ALA A 152 -20.24 -12.92 8.38
C ALA A 152 -19.13 -12.06 9.00
#